data_48265f9b25f991c191d2fe123677ea72
#
_entry.id   48265f9b25f991c191d2fe123677ea72
#
_cell.length_a   1.000
_cell.length_b   1.000
_cell.length_c   1.000
_cell.angle_alpha   90.00
_cell.angle_beta   90.00
_cell.angle_gamma   90.00
#
_symmetry.space_group_name_H-M   'P 1'
#
loop_
_entity.id
_entity.type
_entity.pdbx_description
1 polymer ?
#
loop_
_entity_poly.entity_id
_entity_poly.type
_entity_poly.pdbx_seq_one_letter_code
_entity_poly.pdbx_strand_id
1 'polypeptide(L)'
;NKKNDLLAHMIKDEEWDQVLVFSRTKHGCEKIADHLNAAGIKTGTIHGDKTQGARTKALREFKGKIFQVLVATDVAARGIDISNLPFVVNFDMPTYPNDYIHRIGRTGRAGQEGSAISFMSSDEHKFLRGIEGLLKIKIDQTSHESFKPNEKPSTAGRGKPRSRGPRGGKPSFSRNKRSSD
;
A
#
# COMPACT_ATOMS: atom_id res chain seq x y z
N ASN A 1 3.69 6.23 14.22
CA ASN A 1 3.81 5.19 13.18
C ASN A 1 4.94 5.59 12.22
N LYS A 2 5.99 4.78 12.14
CA LYS A 2 7.21 5.08 11.38
C LYS A 2 6.99 5.54 9.94
N LYS A 3 6.01 4.98 9.21
CA LYS A 3 5.67 5.44 7.85
C LYS A 3 5.15 6.89 7.85
N ASN A 4 4.34 7.28 8.85
CA ASN A 4 3.83 8.66 8.94
C ASN A 4 4.96 9.64 9.24
N ASP A 5 5.85 9.27 10.17
CA ASP A 5 6.99 10.09 10.57
C ASP A 5 7.97 10.24 9.40
N LEU A 6 8.23 9.16 8.66
CA LEU A 6 9.05 9.18 7.45
C LEU A 6 8.45 10.09 6.37
N LEU A 7 7.13 9.99 6.13
CA LEU A 7 6.46 10.84 5.14
C LEU A 7 6.57 12.32 5.50
N ALA A 8 6.30 12.68 6.75
CA ALA A 8 6.42 14.06 7.23
C ALA A 8 7.84 14.59 7.12
N HIS A 9 8.85 13.75 7.43
CA HIS A 9 10.27 14.08 7.32
C HIS A 9 10.65 14.35 5.85
N MET A 10 10.34 13.42 4.93
CA MET A 10 10.67 13.59 3.50
C MET A 10 10.03 14.84 2.91
N ILE A 11 8.74 15.10 3.21
CA ILE A 11 8.04 16.30 2.71
C ILE A 11 8.74 17.59 3.16
N LYS A 12 9.24 17.63 4.40
CA LYS A 12 9.89 18.82 4.96
C LYS A 12 11.34 18.98 4.49
N ASP A 13 12.11 17.91 4.56
CA ASP A 13 13.54 17.94 4.29
C ASP A 13 13.86 18.11 2.80
N GLU A 14 13.01 17.54 1.93
CA GLU A 14 13.16 17.67 0.49
C GLU A 14 12.27 18.78 -0.10
N GLU A 15 11.62 19.57 0.75
CA GLU A 15 10.78 20.73 0.38
C GLU A 15 9.72 20.42 -0.69
N TRP A 16 9.05 19.27 -0.57
CA TRP A 16 8.02 18.87 -1.53
C TRP A 16 6.81 19.81 -1.46
N ASP A 17 6.53 20.50 -2.54
CA ASP A 17 5.49 21.54 -2.58
C ASP A 17 4.09 21.01 -2.93
N GLN A 18 3.99 19.89 -3.63
CA GLN A 18 2.71 19.29 -4.02
C GLN A 18 2.81 17.76 -4.15
N VAL A 19 2.12 17.06 -3.27
CA VAL A 19 2.22 15.60 -3.12
C VAL A 19 0.87 14.93 -3.13
N LEU A 20 0.68 13.90 -3.96
CA LEU A 20 -0.47 13.00 -3.89
C LEU A 20 -0.06 11.72 -3.18
N VAL A 21 -0.74 11.43 -2.07
CA VAL A 21 -0.47 10.25 -1.24
C VAL A 21 -1.61 9.25 -1.39
N PHE A 22 -1.28 8.02 -1.73
CA PHE A 22 -2.26 6.93 -1.83
C PHE A 22 -2.27 6.08 -0.57
N SER A 23 -3.45 5.96 0.06
CA SER A 23 -3.71 5.04 1.15
C SER A 23 -4.73 3.98 0.75
N ARG A 24 -4.59 2.78 1.29
CA ARG A 24 -5.48 1.65 1.00
C ARG A 24 -6.89 1.85 1.51
N THR A 25 -7.06 2.58 2.62
CA THR A 25 -8.34 2.72 3.31
C THR A 25 -8.71 4.19 3.58
N LYS A 26 -10.02 4.46 3.62
CA LYS A 26 -10.55 5.78 4.01
C LYS A 26 -10.06 6.23 5.40
N HIS A 27 -10.05 5.30 6.36
CA HIS A 27 -9.54 5.57 7.70
C HIS A 27 -8.02 5.82 7.73
N GLY A 28 -7.27 5.14 6.86
CA GLY A 28 -5.85 5.42 6.63
C GLY A 28 -5.63 6.83 6.10
N CYS A 29 -6.46 7.29 5.16
CA CYS A 29 -6.39 8.66 4.64
C CYS A 29 -6.51 9.70 5.75
N GLU A 30 -7.52 9.57 6.63
CA GLU A 30 -7.73 10.50 7.73
C GLU A 30 -6.55 10.47 8.73
N LYS A 31 -6.09 9.28 9.13
CA LYS A 31 -4.93 9.16 10.04
C LYS A 31 -3.65 9.79 9.50
N ILE A 32 -3.39 9.62 8.21
CA ILE A 32 -2.23 10.24 7.55
C ILE A 32 -2.40 11.77 7.56
N ALA A 33 -3.58 12.26 7.17
CA ALA A 33 -3.85 13.69 7.11
C ALA A 33 -3.77 14.34 8.50
N ASP A 34 -4.34 13.72 9.53
CA ASP A 34 -4.25 14.21 10.92
C ASP A 34 -2.80 14.32 11.37
N HIS A 35 -1.99 13.29 11.09
CA HIS A 35 -0.56 13.30 11.45
C HIS A 35 0.22 14.40 10.73
N LEU A 36 0.01 14.57 9.42
CA LEU A 36 0.67 15.58 8.63
C LEU A 36 0.24 17.00 9.03
N ASN A 37 -1.06 17.21 9.27
CA ASN A 37 -1.58 18.50 9.75
C ASN A 37 -1.01 18.85 11.14
N ALA A 38 -0.92 17.88 12.06
CA ALA A 38 -0.27 18.06 13.36
C ALA A 38 1.23 18.40 13.23
N ALA A 39 1.89 17.92 12.18
CA ALA A 39 3.26 18.28 11.84
C ALA A 39 3.39 19.62 11.09
N GLY A 40 2.29 20.36 10.89
CA GLY A 40 2.28 21.67 10.21
C GLY A 40 2.23 21.58 8.68
N ILE A 41 1.99 20.40 8.11
CA ILE A 41 1.88 20.18 6.65
C ILE A 41 0.40 20.22 6.26
N LYS A 42 -0.02 21.24 5.51
CA LYS A 42 -1.42 21.43 5.09
C LYS A 42 -1.88 20.28 4.20
N THR A 43 -2.78 19.44 4.73
CA THR A 43 -3.19 18.20 4.09
C THR A 43 -4.71 18.10 3.98
N GLY A 44 -5.20 17.76 2.79
CA GLY A 44 -6.59 17.40 2.54
C GLY A 44 -6.77 15.92 2.24
N THR A 45 -8.02 15.43 2.31
CA THR A 45 -8.35 14.02 2.04
C THR A 45 -9.46 13.87 1.00
N ILE A 46 -9.37 12.81 0.17
CA ILE A 46 -10.44 12.40 -0.75
C ILE A 46 -10.65 10.88 -0.64
N HIS A 47 -11.84 10.47 -0.18
CA HIS A 47 -12.23 9.06 -0.09
C HIS A 47 -13.77 8.90 -0.17
N GLY A 48 -14.24 7.67 -0.17
CA GLY A 48 -15.65 7.34 -0.43
C GLY A 48 -16.67 7.95 0.53
N ASP A 49 -16.30 8.24 1.79
CA ASP A 49 -17.19 8.83 2.78
C ASP A 49 -17.32 10.37 2.66
N LYS A 50 -16.50 11.00 1.83
CA LYS A 50 -16.63 12.44 1.55
C LYS A 50 -17.72 12.69 0.54
N THR A 51 -18.54 13.70 0.77
CA THR A 51 -19.53 14.17 -0.20
C THR A 51 -18.85 14.67 -1.48
N GLN A 52 -19.56 14.65 -2.60
CA GLN A 52 -18.99 15.13 -3.87
C GLN A 52 -18.53 16.59 -3.77
N GLY A 53 -19.28 17.45 -3.04
CA GLY A 53 -18.89 18.84 -2.79
C GLY A 53 -17.58 18.95 -2.01
N ALA A 54 -17.40 18.15 -0.96
CA ALA A 54 -16.18 18.12 -0.17
C ALA A 54 -14.97 17.63 -1.01
N ARG A 55 -15.17 16.62 -1.88
CA ARG A 55 -14.13 16.11 -2.80
C ARG A 55 -13.73 17.17 -3.82
N THR A 56 -14.69 17.86 -4.43
CA THR A 56 -14.44 18.95 -5.38
C THR A 56 -13.69 20.10 -4.71
N LYS A 57 -14.08 20.46 -3.47
CA LYS A 57 -13.41 21.50 -2.69
C LYS A 57 -11.95 21.10 -2.41
N ALA A 58 -11.70 19.90 -1.87
CA ALA A 58 -10.36 19.43 -1.56
C ALA A 58 -9.46 19.40 -2.81
N LEU A 59 -10.00 18.96 -3.95
CA LEU A 59 -9.29 18.98 -5.23
C LEU A 59 -8.91 20.38 -5.69
N ARG A 60 -9.84 21.33 -5.60
CA ARG A 60 -9.59 22.73 -5.95
C ARG A 60 -8.52 23.35 -5.05
N GLU A 61 -8.59 23.10 -3.75
CA GLU A 61 -7.63 23.60 -2.78
C GLU A 61 -6.24 22.99 -2.98
N PHE A 62 -6.17 21.72 -3.36
CA PHE A 62 -4.91 21.07 -3.72
C PHE A 62 -4.32 21.63 -5.03
N LYS A 63 -5.13 21.78 -6.10
CA LYS A 63 -4.70 22.42 -7.36
C LYS A 63 -4.25 23.86 -7.15
N GLY A 64 -4.90 24.58 -6.24
CA GLY A 64 -4.55 25.95 -5.85
C GLY A 64 -3.39 26.06 -4.86
N LYS A 65 -2.71 24.94 -4.52
CA LYS A 65 -1.60 24.88 -3.55
C LYS A 65 -1.97 25.37 -2.14
N ILE A 66 -3.27 25.39 -1.80
CA ILE A 66 -3.73 25.65 -0.42
C ILE A 66 -3.40 24.44 0.45
N PHE A 67 -3.64 23.23 -0.08
CA PHE A 67 -3.10 22.00 0.46
C PHE A 67 -1.80 21.65 -0.25
N GLN A 68 -0.77 21.37 0.52
CA GLN A 68 0.51 20.85 0.05
C GLN A 68 0.39 19.35 -0.26
N VAL A 69 -0.41 18.63 0.52
CA VAL A 69 -0.62 17.18 0.39
C VAL A 69 -2.08 16.87 0.19
N LEU A 70 -2.37 15.95 -0.73
CA LEU A 70 -3.68 15.34 -0.88
C LEU A 70 -3.58 13.85 -0.64
N VAL A 71 -4.31 13.33 0.35
CA VAL A 71 -4.36 11.89 0.63
C VAL A 71 -5.62 11.29 0.05
N ALA A 72 -5.50 10.26 -0.76
CA ALA A 72 -6.62 9.66 -1.48
C ALA A 72 -6.61 8.12 -1.43
N THR A 73 -7.82 7.54 -1.54
CA THR A 73 -7.96 6.12 -1.89
C THR A 73 -8.00 5.94 -3.40
N ASP A 74 -7.64 4.75 -3.92
CA ASP A 74 -7.67 4.46 -5.36
C ASP A 74 -9.04 4.73 -5.99
N VAL A 75 -10.10 4.28 -5.33
CA VAL A 75 -11.48 4.46 -5.81
C VAL A 75 -11.83 5.94 -5.94
N ALA A 76 -11.44 6.75 -4.97
CA ALA A 76 -11.74 8.16 -4.99
C ALA A 76 -10.84 8.96 -5.96
N ALA A 77 -9.63 8.48 -6.21
CA ALA A 77 -8.70 9.08 -7.14
C ALA A 77 -8.99 8.74 -8.61
N ARG A 78 -9.80 7.70 -8.87
CA ARG A 78 -10.27 7.40 -10.22
C ARG A 78 -11.25 8.48 -10.70
N GLY A 79 -11.06 8.95 -11.92
CA GLY A 79 -11.88 10.01 -12.50
C GLY A 79 -11.58 11.42 -11.99
N ILE A 80 -10.55 11.60 -11.17
CA ILE A 80 -10.07 12.91 -10.79
C ILE A 80 -9.01 13.38 -11.80
N ASP A 81 -9.20 14.59 -12.32
CA ASP A 81 -8.22 15.24 -13.17
C ASP A 81 -7.07 15.82 -12.30
N ILE A 82 -6.17 14.95 -11.92
CA ILE A 82 -4.87 15.27 -11.30
C ILE A 82 -3.78 14.58 -12.10
N SER A 83 -2.92 15.36 -12.70
CA SER A 83 -1.77 14.88 -13.47
C SER A 83 -0.62 15.88 -13.35
N ASN A 84 0.56 15.49 -13.84
CA ASN A 84 1.75 16.33 -13.83
C ASN A 84 2.19 16.77 -12.43
N LEU A 85 1.97 15.91 -11.45
CA LEU A 85 2.43 16.18 -10.09
C LEU A 85 3.94 15.93 -9.98
N PRO A 86 4.67 16.74 -9.19
CA PRO A 86 6.08 16.48 -8.92
C PRO A 86 6.27 15.20 -8.11
N PHE A 87 5.38 14.91 -7.16
CA PHE A 87 5.51 13.76 -6.27
C PHE A 87 4.22 12.96 -6.12
N VAL A 88 4.38 11.63 -6.21
CA VAL A 88 3.34 10.64 -5.87
C VAL A 88 3.90 9.66 -4.86
N VAL A 89 3.17 9.43 -3.77
CA VAL A 89 3.58 8.50 -2.72
C VAL A 89 2.56 7.38 -2.57
N ASN A 90 2.98 6.15 -2.74
CA ASN A 90 2.23 4.97 -2.33
C ASN A 90 2.53 4.71 -0.85
N PHE A 91 1.73 5.27 0.06
CA PHE A 91 1.88 5.04 1.50
C PHE A 91 1.63 3.57 1.87
N ASP A 92 0.64 2.97 1.22
CA ASP A 92 0.40 1.54 1.20
C ASP A 92 0.63 0.99 -0.20
N MET A 93 1.36 -0.12 -0.30
CA MET A 93 1.53 -0.81 -1.58
C MET A 93 0.16 -1.24 -2.13
N PRO A 94 -0.13 -1.00 -3.41
CA PRO A 94 -1.38 -1.45 -4.01
C PRO A 94 -1.44 -2.98 -4.07
N THR A 95 -2.63 -3.54 -3.84
CA THR A 95 -2.85 -4.99 -3.91
C THR A 95 -2.75 -5.51 -5.34
N TYR A 96 -3.20 -4.71 -6.30
CA TYR A 96 -3.19 -5.06 -7.72
C TYR A 96 -2.11 -4.27 -8.47
N PRO A 97 -1.23 -4.92 -9.25
CA PRO A 97 -0.16 -4.25 -9.98
C PRO A 97 -0.62 -3.14 -10.92
N ASN A 98 -1.80 -3.29 -11.55
CA ASN A 98 -2.36 -2.26 -12.41
C ASN A 98 -2.67 -0.95 -11.67
N ASP A 99 -3.08 -1.03 -10.40
CA ASP A 99 -3.31 0.17 -9.60
C ASP A 99 -2.01 0.94 -9.37
N TYR A 100 -0.87 0.25 -9.27
CA TYR A 100 0.44 0.91 -9.19
C TYR A 100 0.69 1.81 -10.41
N ILE A 101 0.44 1.29 -11.62
CA ILE A 101 0.61 2.06 -12.86
C ILE A 101 -0.32 3.28 -12.87
N HIS A 102 -1.58 3.11 -12.46
CA HIS A 102 -2.55 4.20 -12.40
C HIS A 102 -2.14 5.28 -11.39
N ARG A 103 -1.53 4.90 -10.27
CA ARG A 103 -1.05 5.84 -9.25
C ARG A 103 0.17 6.61 -9.74
N ILE A 104 1.20 5.93 -10.20
CA ILE A 104 2.43 6.59 -10.68
C ILE A 104 2.19 7.40 -11.94
N GLY A 105 1.19 7.03 -12.75
CA GLY A 105 0.76 7.79 -13.92
C GLY A 105 0.14 9.16 -13.59
N ARG A 106 0.16 9.61 -12.34
CA ARG A 106 -0.20 10.98 -11.92
C ARG A 106 1.00 11.92 -11.91
N THR A 107 2.22 11.38 -12.06
CA THR A 107 3.47 12.12 -12.15
C THR A 107 4.19 11.85 -13.47
N GLY A 108 5.18 12.65 -13.83
CA GLY A 108 6.11 12.39 -14.95
C GLY A 108 5.44 12.35 -16.32
N ARG A 109 4.54 13.29 -16.66
CA ARG A 109 3.89 13.37 -17.98
C ARG A 109 4.32 14.60 -18.77
N ALA A 110 4.19 14.51 -20.10
CA ALA A 110 4.39 15.62 -21.02
C ALA A 110 5.79 16.27 -20.96
N GLY A 111 6.83 15.45 -20.74
CA GLY A 111 8.21 15.93 -20.66
C GLY A 111 8.61 16.57 -19.33
N GLN A 112 7.73 16.55 -18.33
CA GLN A 112 8.07 16.95 -16.96
C GLN A 112 8.56 15.76 -16.16
N GLU A 113 9.64 15.96 -15.43
CA GLU A 113 10.14 14.97 -14.46
C GLU A 113 9.21 14.88 -13.25
N GLY A 114 9.08 13.69 -12.68
CA GLY A 114 8.31 13.49 -11.46
C GLY A 114 8.77 12.24 -10.74
N SER A 115 8.60 12.22 -9.43
CA SER A 115 9.04 11.14 -8.56
C SER A 115 7.86 10.34 -8.03
N ALA A 116 7.96 9.01 -8.13
CA ALA A 116 7.03 8.07 -7.53
C ALA A 116 7.74 7.28 -6.43
N ILE A 117 7.29 7.41 -5.20
CA ILE A 117 7.90 6.79 -4.03
C ILE A 117 6.91 5.81 -3.42
N SER A 118 7.39 4.65 -2.99
CA SER A 118 6.53 3.63 -2.39
C SER A 118 7.09 3.19 -1.04
N PHE A 119 6.29 3.35 0.01
CA PHE A 119 6.63 2.82 1.32
C PHE A 119 6.22 1.36 1.41
N MET A 120 7.17 0.53 1.81
CA MET A 120 6.95 -0.90 1.91
C MET A 120 7.26 -1.39 3.32
N SER A 121 6.35 -2.16 3.90
CA SER A 121 6.58 -2.94 5.10
C SER A 121 6.93 -4.39 4.75
N SER A 122 7.46 -5.13 5.73
CA SER A 122 7.95 -6.50 5.50
C SER A 122 6.92 -7.48 4.95
N ASP A 123 5.64 -7.27 5.25
CA ASP A 123 4.51 -8.08 4.76
C ASP A 123 4.07 -7.71 3.34
N GLU A 124 4.51 -6.56 2.81
CA GLU A 124 4.12 -6.04 1.49
C GLU A 124 5.03 -6.49 0.33
N HIS A 125 6.12 -7.22 0.58
CA HIS A 125 7.05 -7.72 -0.45
C HIS A 125 6.38 -8.53 -1.57
N LYS A 126 5.27 -9.22 -1.29
CA LYS A 126 4.51 -9.95 -2.30
C LYS A 126 3.89 -9.02 -3.36
N PHE A 127 3.46 -7.83 -2.95
CA PHE A 127 2.89 -6.84 -3.86
C PHE A 127 3.98 -6.24 -4.76
N LEU A 128 5.15 -5.93 -4.19
CA LEU A 128 6.31 -5.46 -4.96
C LEU A 128 6.68 -6.46 -6.07
N ARG A 129 6.79 -7.75 -5.74
CA ARG A 129 7.10 -8.79 -6.75
C ARG A 129 6.05 -8.86 -7.85
N GLY A 130 4.77 -8.68 -7.52
CA GLY A 130 3.69 -8.63 -8.52
C GLY A 130 3.83 -7.43 -9.46
N ILE A 131 4.19 -6.27 -8.93
CA ILE A 131 4.41 -5.03 -9.69
C ILE A 131 5.63 -5.17 -10.59
N GLU A 132 6.77 -5.61 -10.07
CA GLU A 132 7.99 -5.86 -10.85
C GLU A 132 7.78 -6.88 -11.96
N GLY A 133 6.99 -7.94 -11.69
CA GLY A 133 6.63 -8.95 -12.67
C GLY A 133 5.79 -8.40 -13.82
N LEU A 134 4.86 -7.49 -13.54
CA LEU A 134 4.04 -6.83 -14.56
C LEU A 134 4.86 -5.85 -15.39
N LEU A 135 5.67 -5.02 -14.74
CA LEU A 135 6.47 -3.97 -15.39
C LEU A 135 7.72 -4.52 -16.07
N LYS A 136 8.14 -5.75 -15.74
CA LYS A 136 9.39 -6.40 -16.18
C LYS A 136 10.64 -5.57 -15.86
N ILE A 137 10.61 -4.81 -14.78
CA ILE A 137 11.71 -4.02 -14.25
C ILE A 137 11.91 -4.33 -12.77
N LYS A 138 13.09 -4.05 -12.26
CA LYS A 138 13.35 -4.00 -10.82
C LYS A 138 13.16 -2.58 -10.32
N ILE A 139 12.51 -2.45 -9.17
CA ILE A 139 12.32 -1.17 -8.50
C ILE A 139 13.41 -1.05 -7.43
N ASP A 140 14.17 0.03 -7.50
CA ASP A 140 15.22 0.30 -6.54
C ASP A 140 14.65 0.44 -5.13
N GLN A 141 15.28 -0.24 -4.18
CA GLN A 141 14.87 -0.23 -2.79
C GLN A 141 15.94 0.46 -1.95
N THR A 142 15.52 1.45 -1.20
CA THR A 142 16.38 2.15 -0.25
C THR A 142 15.83 2.03 1.16
N SER A 143 16.70 2.08 2.16
CA SER A 143 16.30 2.18 3.55
C SER A 143 16.73 3.53 4.10
N HIS A 144 15.78 4.26 4.68
CA HIS A 144 16.10 5.50 5.35
C HIS A 144 16.72 5.21 6.72
N GLU A 145 17.94 5.71 6.97
CA GLU A 145 18.72 5.34 8.16
C GLU A 145 18.01 5.64 9.48
N SER A 146 17.34 6.79 9.57
CA SER A 146 16.61 7.22 10.76
C SER A 146 15.29 6.46 10.99
N PHE A 147 14.79 5.69 10.00
CA PHE A 147 13.51 5.02 10.02
C PHE A 147 13.61 3.51 9.76
N LYS A 148 14.74 2.89 10.13
CA LYS A 148 14.92 1.43 9.97
C LYS A 148 13.77 0.67 10.62
N PRO A 149 13.19 -0.33 9.93
CA PRO A 149 12.13 -1.14 10.51
C PRO A 149 12.62 -1.89 11.75
N ASN A 150 11.85 -1.87 12.84
CA ASN A 150 12.18 -2.63 14.05
C ASN A 150 11.85 -4.12 13.92
N GLU A 151 11.32 -4.54 12.78
CA GLU A 151 10.83 -5.89 12.57
C GLU A 151 11.83 -6.72 11.77
N LYS A 152 12.26 -7.83 12.35
CA LYS A 152 12.89 -8.90 11.59
C LYS A 152 11.87 -9.40 10.55
N PRO A 153 12.28 -9.68 9.30
CA PRO A 153 11.37 -10.24 8.32
C PRO A 153 10.76 -11.52 8.89
N SER A 154 9.44 -11.57 8.93
CA SER A 154 8.71 -12.78 9.36
C SER A 154 9.07 -13.93 8.42
N THR A 155 9.86 -14.88 8.92
CA THR A 155 10.16 -16.13 8.25
C THR A 155 9.01 -17.14 8.34
N ALA A 156 7.78 -16.68 8.45
CA ALA A 156 6.59 -17.51 8.44
C ALA A 156 6.35 -18.05 7.01
N GLY A 157 6.97 -19.21 6.71
CA GLY A 157 6.76 -19.86 5.41
C GLY A 157 7.62 -21.08 5.12
N ARG A 158 8.29 -21.65 6.11
CA ARG A 158 8.78 -23.03 5.99
C ARG A 158 7.86 -23.97 6.76
N GLY A 159 6.78 -24.39 6.11
CA GLY A 159 5.98 -25.52 6.55
C GLY A 159 6.89 -26.73 6.75
N LYS A 160 7.02 -27.20 7.99
CA LYS A 160 7.66 -28.49 8.29
C LYS A 160 6.97 -29.58 7.44
N PRO A 161 7.73 -30.45 6.77
CA PRO A 161 7.14 -31.60 6.11
C PRO A 161 6.45 -32.47 7.18
N ARG A 162 5.16 -32.68 7.03
CA ARG A 162 4.42 -33.66 7.85
C ARG A 162 5.04 -35.02 7.61
N SER A 163 5.71 -35.58 8.63
CA SER A 163 6.13 -36.98 8.67
C SER A 163 4.88 -37.86 8.57
N ARG A 164 4.77 -38.61 7.48
CA ARG A 164 3.80 -39.70 7.37
C ARG A 164 4.20 -40.76 8.40
N GLY A 165 3.45 -40.90 9.49
CA GLY A 165 3.49 -42.01 10.38
C GLY A 165 3.09 -43.31 9.67
N PRO A 166 3.61 -44.49 10.11
CA PRO A 166 3.35 -45.76 9.46
C PRO A 166 1.90 -46.22 9.64
N ARG A 167 1.27 -46.61 8.55
CA ARG A 167 -0.03 -47.28 8.54
C ARG A 167 0.12 -48.64 9.19
N GLY A 168 -0.31 -48.80 10.43
CA GLY A 168 -0.45 -50.11 11.09
C GLY A 168 -1.91 -50.54 11.06
N GLY A 169 -2.11 -51.84 10.82
CA GLY A 169 -3.22 -52.61 11.31
C GLY A 169 -4.39 -52.86 10.37
N LYS A 170 -4.39 -54.00 9.71
CA LYS A 170 -5.54 -54.65 9.07
C LYS A 170 -6.51 -55.10 10.17
N PRO A 171 -7.85 -54.90 10.09
CA PRO A 171 -8.80 -55.63 10.92
C PRO A 171 -9.05 -57.04 10.32
N SER A 172 -8.86 -58.05 11.13
CA SER A 172 -9.24 -59.41 10.85
C SER A 172 -10.76 -59.57 10.89
N PHE A 173 -11.31 -60.07 9.81
CA PHE A 173 -12.73 -60.41 9.71
C PHE A 173 -12.95 -61.82 10.35
N SER A 174 -13.62 -61.84 11.52
CA SER A 174 -14.11 -63.06 12.13
C SER A 174 -15.48 -63.43 11.50
N ARG A 175 -15.52 -64.61 10.88
CA ARG A 175 -16.69 -65.20 10.22
C ARG A 175 -17.49 -65.95 11.27
N ASN A 176 -18.62 -65.43 11.67
CA ASN A 176 -19.53 -66.13 12.57
C ASN A 176 -20.55 -66.92 11.73
N LYS A 177 -20.44 -68.29 11.78
CA LYS A 177 -21.41 -69.25 11.28
C LYS A 177 -22.61 -69.23 12.22
N ARG A 178 -23.78 -69.01 11.72
CA ARG A 178 -25.02 -69.43 12.36
C ARG A 178 -25.60 -70.59 11.56
N SER A 179 -25.76 -71.71 12.29
CA SER A 179 -26.48 -72.91 11.90
C SER A 179 -27.95 -72.68 11.94
N SER A 180 -28.61 -73.36 11.05
CA SER A 180 -30.02 -73.58 10.93
C SER A 180 -30.68 -74.21 12.16
N ASP A 181 -31.91 -73.83 12.41
CA ASP A 181 -33.07 -74.74 12.39
C ASP A 181 -34.30 -73.94 11.99
#